data_1a2f901c053bae04048c4931f4f8727d
#
_entry.id   1a2f901c053bae04048c4931f4f8727d
#
_cell.length_a   1.000
_cell.length_b   1.000
_cell.length_c   1.000
_cell.angle_alpha   90.00
_cell.angle_beta   90.00
_cell.angle_gamma   90.00
#
_symmetry.space_group_name_H-M   'P 1'
#
loop_
_entity.id
_entity.type
_entity.pdbx_description
1 polymer ?
#
loop_
_entity_poly.entity_id
_entity_poly.type
_entity_poly.pdbx_seq_one_letter_code
_entity_poly.pdbx_strand_id
1 'polypeptide(L)'
;MVKGYKKIGFLFFFFFLTLCCLMICLPPSRAAESVGKFTKVEGTVDVLREGNLPAIPVKVGDPIFVKDVIRTKSNSRAEIIFVDGNTIKISQRSRIDVSEYLAEENGSLEILKLQRGRVEANVLDKNAKRISLSPNAHKFEIHTPCAVTGVRGTKYWAYQLENCATIAVQEGKVYVYNPKFPEKIVEVRAGQMTKACEGSLPFDPIDSTNIPDLIIMNSPPAPGTNVHPPITDLYPGIFTPRGRPIPTSFE
;
A
#
# COMPACT_ATOMS: atom_id res chain seq x y z
N MET A 1 9.72 -43.93 63.65
CA MET A 1 8.96 -42.88 62.94
C MET A 1 9.82 -42.18 61.91
N VAL A 2 10.24 -42.78 60.83
CA VAL A 2 11.08 -42.11 59.78
C VAL A 2 10.72 -42.56 58.34
N LYS A 3 9.51 -43.03 58.08
CA LYS A 3 9.11 -43.51 56.73
C LYS A 3 8.29 -42.53 55.85
N GLY A 4 7.89 -41.35 56.39
CA GLY A 4 7.00 -40.41 55.69
C GLY A 4 7.69 -39.38 54.75
N TYR A 5 8.91 -38.93 55.09
CA TYR A 5 9.55 -37.83 54.37
C TYR A 5 10.07 -38.14 52.97
N LYS A 6 10.43 -39.39 52.72
CA LYS A 6 10.92 -39.78 51.36
C LYS A 6 9.85 -39.68 50.27
N LYS A 7 8.58 -39.92 50.60
CA LYS A 7 7.49 -39.85 49.63
C LYS A 7 7.09 -38.40 49.27
N ILE A 8 7.19 -37.49 50.27
CA ILE A 8 6.86 -36.09 50.10
C ILE A 8 7.92 -35.41 49.20
N GLY A 9 9.21 -35.67 49.45
CA GLY A 9 10.29 -35.14 48.60
C GLY A 9 10.24 -35.59 47.18
N PHE A 10 9.81 -36.85 46.90
CA PHE A 10 9.65 -37.39 45.56
C PHE A 10 8.48 -36.76 44.80
N LEU A 11 7.39 -36.45 45.54
CA LEU A 11 6.21 -35.74 44.94
C LEU A 11 6.56 -34.30 44.59
N PHE A 12 7.30 -33.58 45.42
CA PHE A 12 7.79 -32.22 45.17
C PHE A 12 8.77 -32.18 43.99
N PHE A 13 9.64 -33.17 43.89
CA PHE A 13 10.59 -33.28 42.76
C PHE A 13 9.88 -33.51 41.45
N PHE A 14 8.88 -34.36 41.40
CA PHE A 14 8.05 -34.60 40.17
C PHE A 14 7.21 -33.34 39.82
N PHE A 15 6.64 -32.65 40.80
CA PHE A 15 5.89 -31.42 40.60
C PHE A 15 6.79 -30.30 40.06
N PHE A 16 8.02 -30.18 40.59
CA PHE A 16 8.99 -29.19 40.10
C PHE A 16 9.50 -29.54 38.69
N LEU A 17 9.71 -30.82 38.41
CA LEU A 17 10.13 -31.31 37.09
C LEU A 17 9.03 -31.06 36.02
N THR A 18 7.76 -31.29 36.37
CA THR A 18 6.62 -31.00 35.44
C THR A 18 6.43 -29.52 35.23
N LEU A 19 6.59 -28.69 36.26
CA LEU A 19 6.53 -27.24 36.16
C LEU A 19 7.67 -26.67 35.30
N CYS A 20 8.88 -27.21 35.45
CA CYS A 20 10.04 -26.86 34.64
C CYS A 20 9.85 -27.26 33.16
N CYS A 21 9.27 -28.45 32.91
CA CYS A 21 8.97 -28.91 31.56
C CYS A 21 7.89 -28.06 30.87
N LEU A 22 6.91 -27.54 31.64
CA LEU A 22 5.88 -26.63 31.14
C LEU A 22 6.45 -25.27 30.72
N MET A 23 7.47 -24.76 31.42
CA MET A 23 8.14 -23.49 31.11
C MET A 23 9.04 -23.58 29.86
N ILE A 24 9.57 -24.77 29.56
CA ILE A 24 10.44 -24.97 28.38
C ILE A 24 9.62 -25.14 27.10
N CYS A 25 8.35 -25.53 27.20
CA CYS A 25 7.44 -25.74 26.06
C CYS A 25 6.72 -24.48 25.55
N LEU A 26 6.97 -23.30 26.12
CA LEU A 26 6.44 -22.07 25.55
C LEU A 26 7.17 -21.77 24.23
N PRO A 27 6.48 -21.77 23.09
CA PRO A 27 7.13 -21.39 21.83
C PRO A 27 7.68 -19.98 21.99
N PRO A 28 8.89 -19.68 21.49
CA PRO A 28 9.39 -18.32 21.50
C PRO A 28 8.39 -17.44 20.76
N SER A 29 7.85 -16.44 21.43
CA SER A 29 7.02 -15.42 20.80
C SER A 29 7.90 -14.71 19.77
N ARG A 30 7.76 -15.08 18.50
CA ARG A 30 8.47 -14.42 17.42
C ARG A 30 7.85 -13.03 17.29
N ALA A 31 8.56 -12.01 17.79
CA ALA A 31 8.16 -10.63 17.57
C ALA A 31 8.03 -10.43 16.04
N ALA A 32 6.91 -9.85 15.60
CA ALA A 32 6.72 -9.54 14.20
C ALA A 32 7.87 -8.63 13.75
N GLU A 33 8.54 -8.99 12.66
CA GLU A 33 9.61 -8.19 12.10
C GLU A 33 9.03 -6.98 11.37
N SER A 34 9.59 -5.78 11.67
CA SER A 34 9.14 -4.57 11.00
C SER A 34 9.67 -4.52 9.58
N VAL A 35 8.79 -4.21 8.63
CA VAL A 35 9.11 -4.11 7.20
C VAL A 35 9.47 -2.69 6.77
N GLY A 36 9.27 -1.71 7.67
CA GLY A 36 9.56 -0.30 7.40
C GLY A 36 9.26 0.57 8.61
N LYS A 37 9.36 1.89 8.41
CA LYS A 37 9.04 2.89 9.44
C LYS A 37 8.50 4.16 8.82
N PHE A 38 7.80 4.95 9.62
CA PHE A 38 7.37 6.30 9.25
C PHE A 38 8.55 7.26 9.30
N THR A 39 8.83 7.95 8.18
CA THR A 39 9.86 9.00 8.10
C THR A 39 9.26 10.40 8.22
N LYS A 40 7.97 10.55 7.89
CA LYS A 40 7.24 11.81 8.03
C LYS A 40 5.78 11.53 8.39
N VAL A 41 5.25 12.36 9.31
CA VAL A 41 3.85 12.32 9.72
C VAL A 41 3.38 13.74 9.92
N GLU A 42 2.36 14.15 9.16
CA GLU A 42 1.71 15.45 9.25
C GLU A 42 0.20 15.26 9.44
N GLY A 43 -0.37 16.00 10.39
CA GLY A 43 -1.79 15.90 10.73
C GLY A 43 -2.14 14.60 11.47
N THR A 44 -3.30 14.01 11.17
CA THR A 44 -3.80 12.81 11.83
C THR A 44 -3.59 11.60 10.95
N VAL A 45 -2.69 10.73 11.39
CA VAL A 45 -2.37 9.44 10.75
C VAL A 45 -2.51 8.34 11.79
N ASP A 46 -3.15 7.25 11.43
CA ASP A 46 -3.32 6.08 12.29
C ASP A 46 -3.04 4.78 11.55
N VAL A 47 -2.76 3.74 12.33
CA VAL A 47 -2.57 2.38 11.84
C VAL A 47 -3.55 1.45 12.54
N LEU A 48 -4.13 0.54 11.76
CA LEU A 48 -4.83 -0.64 12.26
C LEU A 48 -3.86 -1.82 12.17
N ARG A 49 -3.44 -2.35 13.31
CA ARG A 49 -2.57 -3.53 13.35
C ARG A 49 -3.34 -4.76 12.86
N GLU A 50 -2.80 -5.43 11.86
CA GLU A 50 -3.46 -6.56 11.18
C GLU A 50 -4.89 -6.22 10.69
N GLY A 51 -5.15 -4.93 10.41
CA GLY A 51 -6.46 -4.44 10.00
C GLY A 51 -7.50 -4.30 11.14
N ASN A 52 -7.13 -4.58 12.40
CA ASN A 52 -8.04 -4.62 13.55
C ASN A 52 -8.09 -3.30 14.32
N LEU A 53 -9.25 -3.03 14.95
CA LEU A 53 -9.41 -1.97 15.93
C LEU A 53 -8.79 -2.38 17.29
N PRO A 54 -8.32 -1.43 18.11
CA PRO A 54 -8.42 0.03 17.91
C PRO A 54 -7.36 0.58 16.94
N ALA A 55 -7.67 1.74 16.35
CA ALA A 55 -6.72 2.50 15.56
C ALA A 55 -5.66 3.13 16.47
N ILE A 56 -4.40 3.01 16.09
CA ILE A 56 -3.27 3.51 16.86
C ILE A 56 -2.69 4.74 16.15
N PRO A 57 -2.70 5.94 16.76
CA PRO A 57 -2.01 7.10 16.22
C PRO A 57 -0.52 6.83 16.06
N VAL A 58 0.08 7.29 14.94
CA VAL A 58 1.49 7.06 14.64
C VAL A 58 2.32 8.32 14.72
N LYS A 59 3.61 8.14 14.96
CA LYS A 59 4.65 9.17 14.99
C LYS A 59 5.79 8.81 14.04
N VAL A 60 6.63 9.79 13.74
CA VAL A 60 7.88 9.55 13.03
C VAL A 60 8.74 8.56 13.82
N GLY A 61 9.27 7.56 13.11
CA GLY A 61 10.08 6.47 13.69
C GLY A 61 9.27 5.22 14.04
N ASP A 62 7.94 5.29 14.13
CA ASP A 62 7.12 4.12 14.46
C ASP A 62 7.28 3.02 13.39
N PRO A 63 7.36 1.75 13.81
CA PRO A 63 7.54 0.63 12.89
C PRO A 63 6.25 0.30 12.14
N ILE A 64 6.43 -0.24 10.93
CA ILE A 64 5.38 -0.76 10.07
C ILE A 64 5.57 -2.27 9.95
N PHE A 65 4.47 -3.01 9.99
CA PHE A 65 4.45 -4.45 9.87
C PHE A 65 3.57 -4.91 8.70
N VAL A 66 3.80 -6.13 8.24
CA VAL A 66 2.90 -6.78 7.29
C VAL A 66 1.49 -6.87 7.90
N LYS A 67 0.47 -6.68 7.07
CA LYS A 67 -0.96 -6.58 7.40
C LYS A 67 -1.38 -5.31 8.14
N ASP A 68 -0.48 -4.37 8.36
CA ASP A 68 -0.87 -3.04 8.84
C ASP A 68 -1.72 -2.31 7.81
N VAL A 69 -2.73 -1.59 8.29
CA VAL A 69 -3.54 -0.69 7.48
C VAL A 69 -3.27 0.75 7.90
N ILE A 70 -2.59 1.49 7.05
CA ILE A 70 -2.22 2.89 7.25
C ILE A 70 -3.34 3.78 6.72
N ARG A 71 -3.78 4.75 7.54
CA ARG A 71 -4.83 5.69 7.17
C ARG A 71 -4.40 7.12 7.45
N THR A 72 -4.54 7.97 6.45
CA THR A 72 -4.39 9.42 6.58
C THR A 72 -5.76 10.08 6.57
N LYS A 73 -5.98 11.05 7.45
CA LYS A 73 -7.22 11.83 7.51
C LYS A 73 -7.15 13.05 6.57
N SER A 74 -8.14 13.94 6.67
CA SER A 74 -8.11 15.24 5.95
C SER A 74 -6.91 16.05 6.41
N ASN A 75 -6.29 16.80 5.49
CA ASN A 75 -5.11 17.62 5.74
C ASN A 75 -3.93 16.87 6.39
N SER A 76 -3.81 15.57 6.11
CA SER A 76 -2.81 14.71 6.73
C SER A 76 -1.98 14.00 5.67
N ARG A 77 -0.71 13.76 5.98
CA ARG A 77 0.24 13.08 5.09
C ARG A 77 1.16 12.19 5.90
N ALA A 78 1.66 11.15 5.26
CA ALA A 78 2.71 10.33 5.82
C ALA A 78 3.74 9.98 4.74
N GLU A 79 4.96 9.76 5.16
CA GLU A 79 6.00 9.15 4.34
C GLU A 79 6.54 7.95 5.09
N ILE A 80 6.68 6.84 4.38
CA ILE A 80 7.22 5.59 4.91
C ILE A 80 8.41 5.17 4.08
N ILE A 81 9.38 4.56 4.74
CA ILE A 81 10.51 3.89 4.11
C ILE A 81 10.52 2.43 4.51
N PHE A 82 10.60 1.55 3.53
CA PHE A 82 10.77 0.12 3.73
C PHE A 82 12.23 -0.24 4.01
N VAL A 83 12.46 -1.42 4.59
CA VAL A 83 13.83 -1.88 4.94
C VAL A 83 14.72 -2.06 3.71
N ASP A 84 14.14 -2.25 2.54
CA ASP A 84 14.84 -2.28 1.26
C ASP A 84 15.14 -0.89 0.68
N GLY A 85 14.62 0.20 1.28
CA GLY A 85 14.84 1.59 0.92
C GLY A 85 13.80 2.16 -0.03
N ASN A 86 12.80 1.39 -0.46
CA ASN A 86 11.67 1.92 -1.20
C ASN A 86 10.89 2.91 -0.34
N THR A 87 10.44 4.01 -0.94
CA THR A 87 9.76 5.09 -0.21
C THR A 87 8.36 5.30 -0.78
N ILE A 88 7.38 5.44 0.10
CA ILE A 88 5.99 5.73 -0.26
C ILE A 88 5.54 6.99 0.46
N LYS A 89 5.11 7.99 -0.30
CA LYS A 89 4.43 9.18 0.24
C LYS A 89 2.93 9.00 0.10
N ILE A 90 2.24 9.16 1.20
CA ILE A 90 0.81 8.94 1.34
C ILE A 90 0.13 10.29 1.50
N SER A 91 -0.76 10.61 0.57
CA SER A 91 -1.55 11.85 0.60
C SER A 91 -2.71 11.74 1.57
N GLN A 92 -3.43 12.83 1.78
CA GLN A 92 -4.61 12.87 2.65
C GLN A 92 -5.72 11.89 2.20
N ARG A 93 -6.58 11.48 3.15
CA ARG A 93 -7.77 10.63 2.93
C ARG A 93 -7.44 9.30 2.24
N SER A 94 -6.23 8.82 2.42
CA SER A 94 -5.76 7.56 1.86
C SER A 94 -5.90 6.40 2.84
N ARG A 95 -6.08 5.21 2.29
CA ARG A 95 -6.05 3.94 3.00
C ARG A 95 -5.20 2.96 2.22
N ILE A 96 -4.14 2.46 2.86
CA ILE A 96 -3.17 1.55 2.30
C ILE A 96 -3.00 0.36 3.23
N ASP A 97 -3.11 -0.84 2.68
CA ASP A 97 -2.86 -2.08 3.39
C ASP A 97 -1.47 -2.60 2.95
N VAL A 98 -0.58 -2.85 3.90
CA VAL A 98 0.71 -3.50 3.67
C VAL A 98 0.45 -5.00 3.62
N SER A 99 0.15 -5.53 2.43
CA SER A 99 -0.40 -6.89 2.30
C SER A 99 0.66 -7.96 2.39
N GLU A 100 1.75 -7.77 1.68
CA GLU A 100 2.85 -8.74 1.63
C GLU A 100 4.19 -7.98 1.59
N TYR A 101 5.16 -8.54 2.26
CA TYR A 101 6.56 -8.12 2.19
C TYR A 101 7.43 -9.35 2.40
N LEU A 102 8.10 -9.79 1.34
CA LEU A 102 9.05 -10.89 1.38
C LEU A 102 10.40 -10.34 0.92
N ALA A 103 11.37 -10.32 1.82
CA ALA A 103 12.75 -10.02 1.50
C ALA A 103 13.55 -11.32 1.49
N GLU A 104 13.97 -11.76 0.31
CA GLU A 104 14.80 -12.95 0.14
C GLU A 104 16.12 -12.56 -0.53
N GLU A 105 17.18 -13.37 -0.35
CA GLU A 105 18.47 -13.14 -0.99
C GLU A 105 18.38 -13.07 -2.52
N ASN A 106 17.41 -13.76 -3.11
CA ASN A 106 17.20 -13.86 -4.56
C ASN A 106 16.08 -12.99 -5.10
N GLY A 107 15.39 -12.22 -4.26
CA GLY A 107 14.32 -11.35 -4.69
C GLY A 107 13.49 -10.78 -3.54
N SER A 108 12.79 -9.68 -3.79
CA SER A 108 11.80 -9.14 -2.87
C SER A 108 10.45 -9.06 -3.57
N LEU A 109 9.40 -9.38 -2.83
CA LEU A 109 8.03 -9.16 -3.25
C LEU A 109 7.38 -8.21 -2.25
N GLU A 110 6.91 -7.08 -2.73
CA GLU A 110 6.22 -6.09 -1.94
C GLU A 110 4.86 -5.80 -2.57
N ILE A 111 3.80 -6.08 -1.84
CA ILE A 111 2.43 -5.82 -2.30
C ILE A 111 1.75 -4.87 -1.33
N LEU A 112 1.43 -3.69 -1.83
CA LEU A 112 0.62 -2.69 -1.16
C LEU A 112 -0.77 -2.66 -1.80
N LYS A 113 -1.83 -2.58 -1.00
CA LYS A 113 -3.20 -2.37 -1.50
C LYS A 113 -3.65 -0.96 -1.21
N LEU A 114 -3.77 -0.14 -2.24
CA LEU A 114 -4.34 1.19 -2.17
C LEU A 114 -5.85 1.09 -2.34
N GLN A 115 -6.59 1.09 -1.24
CA GLN A 115 -8.05 1.01 -1.25
C GLN A 115 -8.70 2.31 -1.74
N ARG A 116 -8.11 3.44 -1.37
CA ARG A 116 -8.52 4.78 -1.79
C ARG A 116 -7.44 5.79 -1.53
N GLY A 117 -7.50 6.92 -2.22
CA GLY A 117 -6.58 8.04 -2.04
C GLY A 117 -5.41 7.99 -3.01
N ARG A 118 -4.30 8.59 -2.63
CA ARG A 118 -3.15 8.79 -3.51
C ARG A 118 -1.84 8.47 -2.82
N VAL A 119 -0.96 7.82 -3.57
CA VAL A 119 0.42 7.55 -3.18
C VAL A 119 1.39 7.96 -4.27
N GLU A 120 2.57 8.42 -3.87
CA GLU A 120 3.76 8.52 -4.69
C GLU A 120 4.72 7.42 -4.26
N ALA A 121 5.05 6.52 -5.16
CA ALA A 121 6.02 5.46 -4.94
C ALA A 121 7.34 5.82 -5.59
N ASN A 122 8.42 5.71 -4.83
CA ASN A 122 9.79 5.78 -5.33
C ASN A 122 10.47 4.43 -5.06
N VAL A 123 10.50 3.60 -6.08
CA VAL A 123 11.01 2.23 -6.04
C VAL A 123 12.43 2.22 -6.59
N LEU A 124 13.37 1.75 -5.78
CA LEU A 124 14.79 1.73 -6.13
C LEU A 124 15.10 0.54 -7.05
N ASP A 125 15.93 0.79 -8.07
CA ASP A 125 16.51 -0.29 -8.86
C ASP A 125 17.83 -0.77 -8.22
N LYS A 126 17.73 -1.63 -7.23
CA LYS A 126 18.90 -2.16 -6.51
C LYS A 126 19.73 -3.15 -7.29
N ASN A 127 19.26 -3.59 -8.46
CA ASN A 127 19.82 -4.73 -9.17
C ASN A 127 20.21 -4.47 -10.63
N ALA A 128 20.51 -3.24 -11.00
CA ALA A 128 21.03 -2.94 -12.34
C ALA A 128 22.24 -3.80 -12.71
N LYS A 129 23.01 -4.29 -11.72
CA LYS A 129 24.17 -5.18 -11.92
C LYS A 129 23.85 -6.68 -11.79
N ARG A 130 22.67 -7.08 -11.22
CA ARG A 130 22.28 -8.49 -11.04
C ARG A 130 21.18 -8.97 -12.00
N ILE A 131 20.89 -8.20 -13.02
CA ILE A 131 19.78 -8.37 -13.97
C ILE A 131 19.79 -9.72 -14.73
N SER A 132 20.89 -10.44 -14.75
CA SER A 132 21.03 -11.57 -15.69
C SER A 132 20.48 -12.92 -15.20
N LEU A 133 20.08 -13.07 -13.92
CA LEU A 133 19.80 -14.39 -13.38
C LEU A 133 18.34 -14.69 -13.03
N SER A 134 17.47 -13.68 -12.88
CA SER A 134 16.03 -13.96 -12.63
C SER A 134 15.15 -12.76 -12.95
N PRO A 135 14.36 -12.79 -14.03
CA PRO A 135 13.47 -11.67 -14.43
C PRO A 135 12.42 -11.31 -13.36
N ASN A 136 12.13 -12.20 -12.42
CA ASN A 136 11.12 -12.06 -11.38
C ASN A 136 11.69 -11.75 -9.98
N ALA A 137 12.99 -11.47 -9.86
CA ALA A 137 13.67 -11.45 -8.57
C ALA A 137 13.29 -10.30 -7.64
N HIS A 138 12.77 -9.18 -8.14
CA HIS A 138 12.32 -8.05 -7.33
C HIS A 138 11.07 -7.47 -7.94
N LYS A 139 9.97 -7.53 -7.22
CA LYS A 139 8.69 -7.10 -7.70
C LYS A 139 8.04 -6.20 -6.65
N PHE A 140 7.81 -4.95 -7.03
CA PHE A 140 7.02 -4.02 -6.26
C PHE A 140 5.68 -3.83 -6.95
N GLU A 141 4.58 -4.05 -6.23
CA GLU A 141 3.23 -3.93 -6.76
C GLU A 141 2.37 -3.01 -5.90
N ILE A 142 1.59 -2.15 -6.53
CA ILE A 142 0.45 -1.50 -5.89
C ILE A 142 -0.82 -2.03 -6.54
N HIS A 143 -1.64 -2.66 -5.73
CA HIS A 143 -2.95 -3.15 -6.11
C HIS A 143 -4.01 -2.13 -5.70
N THR A 144 -4.84 -1.73 -6.63
CA THR A 144 -6.05 -0.98 -6.39
C THR A 144 -7.27 -1.82 -6.79
N PRO A 145 -8.50 -1.44 -6.43
CA PRO A 145 -9.69 -2.14 -6.90
C PRO A 145 -9.80 -2.25 -8.44
N CYS A 146 -9.19 -1.31 -9.17
CA CYS A 146 -9.33 -1.21 -10.64
C CYS A 146 -8.03 -1.44 -11.41
N ALA A 147 -6.88 -1.42 -10.76
CA ALA A 147 -5.59 -1.57 -11.40
C ALA A 147 -4.59 -2.31 -10.51
N VAL A 148 -3.77 -3.12 -11.12
CA VAL A 148 -2.53 -3.63 -10.53
C VAL A 148 -1.38 -2.99 -11.29
N THR A 149 -0.42 -2.44 -10.55
CA THR A 149 0.81 -1.87 -11.08
C THR A 149 1.99 -2.74 -10.69
N GLY A 150 2.84 -3.09 -11.65
CA GLY A 150 4.10 -3.78 -11.39
C GLY A 150 5.26 -2.91 -11.87
N VAL A 151 6.26 -2.69 -10.99
CA VAL A 151 7.38 -1.78 -11.29
C VAL A 151 8.72 -2.31 -10.85
N ARG A 152 9.74 -1.70 -11.43
CA ARG A 152 11.15 -1.86 -11.07
C ARG A 152 11.89 -0.57 -11.38
N GLY A 153 12.56 0.01 -10.37
CA GLY A 153 13.34 1.23 -10.57
C GLY A 153 12.50 2.40 -11.11
N THR A 154 11.40 2.72 -10.46
CA THR A 154 10.38 3.61 -11.02
C THR A 154 9.89 4.59 -9.97
N LYS A 155 9.69 5.85 -10.37
CA LYS A 155 8.99 6.85 -9.59
C LYS A 155 7.66 7.19 -10.25
N TYR A 156 6.56 6.96 -9.53
CA TYR A 156 5.23 7.11 -10.10
C TYR A 156 4.17 7.41 -9.04
N TRP A 157 3.00 7.85 -9.48
CA TRP A 157 1.82 8.08 -8.67
C TRP A 157 0.75 7.06 -9.00
N ALA A 158 0.11 6.56 -7.96
CA ALA A 158 -1.12 5.79 -8.06
C ALA A 158 -2.21 6.51 -7.28
N TYR A 159 -3.34 6.74 -7.93
CA TYR A 159 -4.50 7.40 -7.35
C TYR A 159 -5.74 6.56 -7.58
N GLN A 160 -6.40 6.16 -6.49
CA GLN A 160 -7.67 5.43 -6.51
C GLN A 160 -8.78 6.35 -6.03
N LEU A 161 -9.71 6.66 -6.91
CA LEU A 161 -10.91 7.43 -6.62
C LEU A 161 -12.12 6.68 -7.14
N GLU A 162 -13.06 6.40 -6.23
CA GLU A 162 -14.28 5.64 -6.54
C GLU A 162 -13.95 4.35 -7.32
N ASN A 163 -14.45 4.23 -8.54
CA ASN A 163 -14.33 3.05 -9.39
C ASN A 163 -13.21 3.15 -10.42
N CYS A 164 -12.27 4.09 -10.27
CA CYS A 164 -11.16 4.26 -11.21
C CYS A 164 -9.82 4.46 -10.49
N ALA A 165 -8.78 3.88 -11.07
CA ALA A 165 -7.39 4.13 -10.72
C ALA A 165 -6.71 4.93 -11.84
N THR A 166 -5.92 5.93 -11.46
CA THR A 166 -5.05 6.69 -12.38
C THR A 166 -3.60 6.45 -11.99
N ILE A 167 -2.78 6.11 -12.95
CA ILE A 167 -1.36 5.84 -12.80
C ILE A 167 -0.58 6.82 -13.66
N ALA A 168 0.33 7.58 -13.08
CA ALA A 168 1.17 8.53 -13.80
C ALA A 168 2.64 8.30 -13.46
N VAL A 169 3.50 8.24 -14.46
CA VAL A 169 4.92 7.86 -14.32
C VAL A 169 5.80 9.09 -14.46
N GLN A 170 6.64 9.33 -13.46
CA GLN A 170 7.64 10.41 -13.48
C GLN A 170 8.96 9.91 -14.04
N GLU A 171 9.43 8.74 -13.58
CA GLU A 171 10.70 8.15 -13.98
C GLU A 171 10.52 6.63 -14.14
N GLY A 172 11.16 6.06 -15.16
CA GLY A 172 11.11 4.63 -15.43
C GLY A 172 9.86 4.21 -16.21
N LYS A 173 9.30 3.05 -15.88
CA LYS A 173 8.12 2.47 -16.53
C LYS A 173 7.29 1.63 -15.55
N VAL A 174 5.99 1.62 -15.76
CA VAL A 174 5.00 0.87 -14.99
C VAL A 174 4.21 -0.03 -15.93
N TYR A 175 4.04 -1.28 -15.55
CA TYR A 175 3.08 -2.18 -16.20
C TYR A 175 1.76 -2.13 -15.44
N VAL A 176 0.68 -1.87 -16.14
CA VAL A 176 -0.64 -1.68 -15.56
C VAL A 176 -1.62 -2.65 -16.22
N TYR A 177 -2.38 -3.37 -15.40
CA TYR A 177 -3.51 -4.16 -15.88
C TYR A 177 -4.69 -4.04 -14.91
N ASN A 178 -5.89 -4.29 -15.43
CA ASN A 178 -7.08 -4.41 -14.58
C ASN A 178 -7.16 -5.85 -14.08
N PRO A 179 -7.33 -6.10 -12.76
CA PRO A 179 -7.40 -7.47 -12.22
C PRO A 179 -8.55 -8.32 -12.80
N LYS A 180 -9.58 -7.68 -13.37
CA LYS A 180 -10.66 -8.38 -14.09
C LYS A 180 -10.30 -8.75 -15.53
N PHE A 181 -9.23 -8.16 -16.08
CA PHE A 181 -8.76 -8.36 -17.46
C PHE A 181 -7.22 -8.45 -17.47
N PRO A 182 -6.64 -9.48 -16.84
CA PRO A 182 -5.19 -9.58 -16.62
C PRO A 182 -4.39 -9.79 -17.91
N GLU A 183 -5.04 -10.21 -19.00
CA GLU A 183 -4.43 -10.41 -20.31
C GLU A 183 -4.08 -9.10 -21.02
N LYS A 184 -4.73 -7.99 -20.68
CA LYS A 184 -4.45 -6.67 -21.25
C LYS A 184 -3.53 -5.88 -20.35
N ILE A 185 -2.24 -5.97 -20.63
CA ILE A 185 -1.21 -5.22 -19.94
C ILE A 185 -0.85 -3.99 -20.77
N VAL A 186 -0.78 -2.83 -20.11
CA VAL A 186 -0.37 -1.56 -20.71
C VAL A 186 0.93 -1.11 -20.09
N GLU A 187 1.94 -0.77 -20.89
CA GLU A 187 3.19 -0.18 -20.44
C GLU A 187 3.05 1.34 -20.45
N VAL A 188 3.23 1.98 -19.28
CA VAL A 188 3.21 3.42 -19.10
C VAL A 188 4.63 3.89 -18.81
N ARG A 189 5.14 4.82 -19.61
CA ARG A 189 6.50 5.33 -19.54
C ARG A 189 6.56 6.68 -18.83
N ALA A 190 7.79 7.11 -18.50
CA ALA A 190 8.02 8.44 -17.95
C ALA A 190 7.34 9.54 -18.79
N GLY A 191 6.64 10.45 -18.13
CA GLY A 191 5.86 11.50 -18.78
C GLY A 191 4.48 11.05 -19.28
N GLN A 192 4.08 9.80 -19.06
CA GLN A 192 2.79 9.27 -19.47
C GLN A 192 1.91 8.93 -18.28
N MET A 193 0.62 8.81 -18.55
CA MET A 193 -0.37 8.34 -17.60
C MET A 193 -1.39 7.42 -18.26
N THR A 194 -2.01 6.57 -17.47
CA THR A 194 -3.17 5.76 -17.87
C THR A 194 -4.22 5.76 -16.78
N LYS A 195 -5.42 5.34 -17.13
CA LYS A 195 -6.55 5.15 -16.24
C LYS A 195 -7.13 3.76 -16.44
N ALA A 196 -7.48 3.10 -15.36
CA ALA A 196 -8.21 1.84 -15.36
C ALA A 196 -9.44 1.99 -14.47
N CYS A 197 -10.62 1.69 -15.02
CA CYS A 197 -11.87 1.76 -14.28
C CYS A 197 -12.48 0.38 -14.08
N GLU A 198 -13.38 0.26 -13.11
CA GLU A 198 -14.08 -0.98 -12.86
C GLU A 198 -14.85 -1.44 -14.12
N GLY A 199 -14.65 -2.71 -14.50
CA GLY A 199 -15.34 -3.31 -15.65
C GLY A 199 -14.84 -2.86 -17.02
N SER A 200 -13.72 -2.12 -17.11
CA SER A 200 -13.12 -1.73 -18.40
C SER A 200 -11.65 -2.12 -18.49
N LEU A 201 -11.16 -2.26 -19.71
CA LEU A 201 -9.73 -2.39 -19.96
C LEU A 201 -9.00 -1.11 -19.53
N PRO A 202 -7.71 -1.17 -19.16
CA PRO A 202 -6.89 0.02 -19.02
C PRO A 202 -6.87 0.81 -20.34
N PHE A 203 -6.96 2.14 -20.23
CA PHE A 203 -6.84 3.01 -21.40
C PHE A 203 -5.40 3.01 -21.93
N ASP A 204 -5.25 3.28 -23.22
CA ASP A 204 -3.91 3.48 -23.76
C ASP A 204 -3.23 4.70 -23.10
N PRO A 205 -1.90 4.65 -22.86
CA PRO A 205 -1.18 5.74 -22.23
C PRO A 205 -1.26 7.04 -23.03
N ILE A 206 -1.43 8.14 -22.32
CA ILE A 206 -1.42 9.50 -22.88
C ILE A 206 -0.32 10.31 -22.21
N ASP A 207 0.17 11.34 -22.90
CA ASP A 207 1.20 12.23 -22.34
C ASP A 207 0.64 13.04 -21.18
N SER A 208 1.33 12.96 -20.05
CA SER A 208 0.94 13.65 -18.81
C SER A 208 1.26 15.14 -18.81
N THR A 209 2.10 15.61 -19.74
CA THR A 209 2.51 17.03 -19.85
C THR A 209 1.36 17.97 -20.23
N ASN A 210 0.31 17.44 -20.84
CA ASN A 210 -0.86 18.20 -21.26
C ASN A 210 -2.00 18.22 -20.22
N ILE A 211 -1.77 17.69 -19.03
CA ILE A 211 -2.83 17.57 -18.03
C ILE A 211 -2.56 18.54 -16.88
N PRO A 212 -3.38 19.61 -16.75
CA PRO A 212 -3.29 20.57 -15.64
C PRO A 212 -3.35 19.90 -14.27
N ASP A 213 -4.00 18.71 -14.18
CA ASP A 213 -4.23 17.97 -12.94
C ASP A 213 -3.00 17.26 -12.39
N LEU A 214 -1.95 17.02 -13.18
CA LEU A 214 -0.68 16.52 -12.64
C LEU A 214 -0.02 17.55 -11.72
N ILE A 215 -0.22 18.83 -12.03
CA ILE A 215 0.20 19.96 -11.17
C ILE A 215 -0.61 19.94 -9.87
N ILE A 216 -1.92 19.68 -9.94
CA ILE A 216 -2.79 19.53 -8.77
C ILE A 216 -2.43 18.29 -7.97
N MET A 217 -2.02 17.19 -8.63
CA MET A 217 -1.51 16.00 -7.94
C MET A 217 -0.22 16.28 -7.15
N ASN A 218 0.64 17.16 -7.63
CA ASN A 218 1.87 17.56 -6.95
C ASN A 218 1.68 18.67 -5.91
N SER A 219 0.62 19.46 -6.03
CA SER A 219 0.34 20.54 -5.10
C SER A 219 -0.21 20.02 -3.78
N PRO A 220 0.21 20.57 -2.64
CA PRO A 220 -0.47 20.32 -1.39
C PRO A 220 -1.94 20.75 -1.57
N PRO A 221 -2.92 19.95 -1.08
CA PRO A 221 -4.30 20.39 -1.10
C PRO A 221 -4.41 21.72 -0.36
N ALA A 222 -5.03 22.70 -0.99
CA ALA A 222 -5.26 24.01 -0.35
C ALA A 222 -6.05 23.81 0.95
N PRO A 223 -5.68 24.48 2.03
CA PRO A 223 -6.43 24.40 3.28
C PRO A 223 -7.90 24.76 3.02
N GLY A 224 -8.81 23.86 3.33
CA GLY A 224 -10.26 24.10 3.27
C GLY A 224 -10.97 23.78 1.95
N THR A 225 -10.27 23.34 0.91
CA THR A 225 -10.94 22.92 -0.33
C THR A 225 -11.20 21.42 -0.34
N ASN A 226 -12.47 21.03 -0.34
CA ASN A 226 -12.93 19.65 -0.61
C ASN A 226 -12.87 19.33 -2.12
N VAL A 227 -11.93 19.92 -2.86
CA VAL A 227 -11.90 19.79 -4.31
C VAL A 227 -11.16 18.51 -4.67
N HIS A 228 -11.93 17.45 -4.91
CA HIS A 228 -11.54 16.50 -5.94
C HIS A 228 -11.81 17.19 -7.27
N PRO A 229 -10.82 17.34 -8.18
CA PRO A 229 -11.11 17.81 -9.52
C PRO A 229 -12.18 16.90 -10.12
N PRO A 230 -13.22 17.45 -10.76
CA PRO A 230 -14.23 16.63 -11.41
C PRO A 230 -13.54 15.75 -12.45
N ILE A 231 -13.81 14.45 -12.40
CA ILE A 231 -13.23 13.42 -13.29
C ILE A 231 -13.54 13.72 -14.76
N THR A 232 -14.60 14.49 -15.02
CA THR A 232 -15.03 14.93 -16.35
C THR A 232 -13.97 15.74 -17.09
N ASP A 233 -13.06 16.43 -16.38
CA ASP A 233 -12.07 17.32 -17.00
C ASP A 233 -10.79 16.55 -17.42
N LEU A 234 -10.56 15.37 -16.84
CA LEU A 234 -9.39 14.54 -17.15
C LEU A 234 -9.46 13.86 -18.54
N TYR A 235 -10.66 13.65 -19.04
CA TYR A 235 -10.89 12.98 -20.34
C TYR A 235 -12.08 13.64 -21.06
N PRO A 236 -11.89 14.83 -21.66
CA PRO A 236 -12.93 15.45 -22.47
C PRO A 236 -13.24 14.53 -23.67
N GLY A 237 -14.45 13.99 -23.69
CA GLY A 237 -14.94 13.11 -24.76
C GLY A 237 -15.22 11.65 -24.38
N ILE A 238 -14.81 11.18 -23.19
CA ILE A 238 -15.07 9.81 -22.75
C ILE A 238 -16.33 9.71 -21.88
N PHE A 239 -16.76 10.80 -21.28
CA PHE A 239 -18.03 10.90 -20.56
C PHE A 239 -18.93 11.94 -21.22
N THR A 240 -19.73 11.55 -22.19
CA THR A 240 -20.99 12.24 -22.42
C THR A 240 -21.98 11.71 -21.38
N PRO A 241 -22.49 12.52 -20.45
CA PRO A 241 -23.66 12.14 -19.70
C PRO A 241 -24.76 11.89 -20.73
N ARG A 242 -25.26 10.68 -20.88
CA ARG A 242 -26.55 10.49 -21.52
C ARG A 242 -27.56 11.25 -20.67
N GLY A 243 -27.86 12.46 -21.07
CA GLY A 243 -28.87 13.28 -20.46
C GLY A 243 -30.19 12.54 -20.51
N ARG A 244 -30.66 12.08 -19.36
CA ARG A 244 -32.08 11.92 -19.17
C ARG A 244 -32.64 13.32 -18.93
N PRO A 245 -33.60 13.78 -19.70
CA PRO A 245 -34.28 15.03 -19.42
C PRO A 245 -34.92 14.93 -18.04
N ILE A 246 -34.63 15.90 -17.19
CA ILE A 246 -35.31 16.09 -15.92
C ILE A 246 -36.76 16.50 -16.29
N PRO A 247 -37.80 15.80 -15.83
CA PRO A 247 -39.16 16.26 -16.05
C PRO A 247 -39.37 17.56 -15.31
N THR A 248 -39.52 18.66 -16.04
CA THR A 248 -40.06 19.89 -15.53
C THR A 248 -41.59 19.77 -15.53
N SER A 249 -42.18 19.45 -14.39
CA SER A 249 -43.53 19.87 -14.05
C SER A 249 -43.88 19.46 -12.63
N PHE A 250 -43.86 20.40 -11.72
CA PHE A 250 -44.81 20.43 -10.60
C PHE A 250 -45.71 21.61 -10.87
N GLU A 251 -46.91 21.35 -11.31
CA GLU A 251 -48.10 22.09 -10.95
C GLU A 251 -48.72 21.47 -9.72
#